data_8816f42fd7322ed1260a6a1e1c296d78
#
_entry.id   8816f42fd7322ed1260a6a1e1c296d78
#
_cell.length_a   1.000
_cell.length_b   1.000
_cell.length_c   1.000
_cell.angle_alpha   90.00
_cell.angle_beta   90.00
_cell.angle_gamma   90.00
#
_symmetry.space_group_name_H-M   'P 1'
#
loop_
_entity.id
_entity.type
_entity.pdbx_description
1 polymer ?
#
loop_
_entity_poly.entity_id
_entity_poly.type
_entity_poly.pdbx_seq_one_letter_code
_entity_poly.pdbx_strand_id
1 'polypeptide(L)'
;MSTGTTPPAWAEALLRAVLKPGDVESVSGDLLEEYRESIYPIRGHRRADLWYVTQVFSFVAPGARLGGTLFGAAFCGRDALDWFAPPLDFHARATVSTELGVGILLATGVWAGWRAGSSIAGIVAGAAAAGIGAVISIAGAAAMLALWHDPQTIAAIRGSGGMAEVFTLPVTMVVPGLLLGAIGGIAGAAGKRRLA
;
A
#
# COMPACT_ATOMS: atom_id res chain seq x y z
N MET A 1 26.08 19.83 22.89
CA MET A 1 24.68 19.44 22.57
C MET A 1 24.72 18.71 21.25
N SER A 2 24.61 17.38 21.28
CA SER A 2 24.70 16.52 20.10
C SER A 2 23.35 16.45 19.40
N THR A 3 23.07 17.37 18.49
CA THR A 3 21.81 17.48 17.77
C THR A 3 21.79 16.70 16.43
N GLY A 4 22.77 15.82 16.19
CA GLY A 4 22.97 15.22 14.87
C GLY A 4 22.88 13.69 14.76
N THR A 5 22.64 12.96 15.84
CA THR A 5 22.75 11.49 15.87
C THR A 5 21.42 10.77 16.16
N THR A 6 20.29 11.43 15.88
CA THR A 6 18.97 10.82 16.05
C THR A 6 18.20 10.77 14.72
N PRO A 7 17.54 9.66 14.41
CA PRO A 7 16.70 9.57 13.24
C PRO A 7 15.49 10.51 13.34
N PRO A 8 14.75 10.73 12.25
CA PRO A 8 13.55 11.55 12.26
C PRO A 8 12.53 11.06 13.30
N ALA A 9 12.10 11.93 14.21
CA ALA A 9 11.20 11.56 15.31
C ALA A 9 9.87 10.96 14.82
N TRP A 10 9.36 11.43 13.68
CA TRP A 10 8.15 10.87 13.07
C TRP A 10 8.34 9.42 12.60
N ALA A 11 9.55 9.07 12.09
CA ALA A 11 9.84 7.71 11.64
C ALA A 11 9.94 6.75 12.84
N GLU A 12 10.52 7.19 13.94
CA GLU A 12 10.53 6.41 15.18
C GLU A 12 9.12 6.23 15.77
N ALA A 13 8.30 7.29 15.78
CA ALA A 13 6.92 7.21 16.20
C ALA A 13 6.11 6.24 15.31
N LEU A 14 6.36 6.25 13.99
CA LEU A 14 5.75 5.32 13.05
C LEU A 14 6.21 3.88 13.32
N LEU A 15 7.50 3.66 13.54
CA LEU A 15 8.04 2.34 13.89
C LEU A 15 7.31 1.74 15.10
N ARG A 16 7.19 2.52 16.17
CA ARG A 16 6.47 2.12 17.40
C ARG A 16 5.00 1.81 17.15
N ALA A 17 4.36 2.51 16.21
CA ALA A 17 2.96 2.31 15.87
C ALA A 17 2.70 1.06 15.01
N VAL A 18 3.69 0.60 14.23
CA VAL A 18 3.54 -0.53 13.30
C VAL A 18 4.09 -1.85 13.84
N LEU A 19 4.98 -1.79 14.83
CA LEU A 19 5.50 -2.98 15.51
C LEU A 19 4.51 -3.56 16.53
N LYS A 20 4.67 -4.85 16.82
CA LYS A 20 4.00 -5.43 17.98
C LYS A 20 4.58 -4.84 19.26
N PRO A 21 3.77 -4.62 20.32
CA PRO A 21 4.26 -4.02 21.56
C PRO A 21 5.47 -4.72 22.18
N GLY A 22 5.58 -6.03 22.08
CA GLY A 22 6.73 -6.80 22.60
C GLY A 22 8.02 -6.66 21.81
N ASP A 23 7.94 -6.23 20.55
CA ASP A 23 9.11 -6.12 19.65
C ASP A 23 9.67 -4.68 19.60
N VAL A 24 8.93 -3.70 20.16
CA VAL A 24 9.25 -2.27 20.02
C VAL A 24 10.63 -1.93 20.59
N GLU A 25 10.91 -2.34 21.83
CA GLU A 25 12.16 -1.94 22.51
C GLU A 25 13.39 -2.55 21.82
N SER A 26 13.32 -3.84 21.48
CA SER A 26 14.42 -4.55 20.85
C SER A 26 14.69 -4.00 19.44
N VAL A 27 13.65 -3.95 18.58
CA VAL A 27 13.83 -3.50 17.19
C VAL A 27 14.19 -2.01 17.10
N SER A 28 13.57 -1.16 17.92
CA SER A 28 13.89 0.27 17.93
C SER A 28 15.31 0.51 18.46
N GLY A 29 15.75 -0.26 19.47
CA GLY A 29 17.10 -0.22 20.00
C GLY A 29 18.14 -0.59 18.95
N ASP A 30 17.96 -1.75 18.31
CA ASP A 30 18.88 -2.28 17.29
C ASP A 30 19.01 -1.31 16.09
N LEU A 31 17.88 -0.78 15.60
CA LEU A 31 17.90 0.19 14.50
C LEU A 31 18.57 1.51 14.87
N LEU A 32 18.40 1.95 16.12
CA LEU A 32 19.00 3.19 16.60
C LEU A 32 20.51 3.05 16.77
N GLU A 33 20.97 1.89 17.25
CA GLU A 33 22.38 1.55 17.36
C GLU A 33 23.02 1.49 15.97
N GLU A 34 22.42 0.74 15.03
CA GLU A 34 22.92 0.65 13.65
C GLU A 34 22.94 2.01 12.95
N TYR A 35 21.92 2.84 13.17
CA TYR A 35 21.86 4.20 12.66
C TYR A 35 23.05 5.03 13.14
N ARG A 36 23.36 4.99 14.46
CA ARG A 36 24.40 5.82 15.09
C ARG A 36 25.81 5.34 14.81
N GLU A 37 26.02 4.03 14.86
CA GLU A 37 27.35 3.45 14.84
C GLU A 37 27.83 3.11 13.43
N SER A 38 26.93 2.70 12.56
CA SER A 38 27.28 2.19 11.24
C SER A 38 26.90 3.13 10.10
N ILE A 39 25.66 3.64 10.11
CA ILE A 39 25.11 4.31 8.93
C ILE A 39 25.43 5.80 8.93
N TYR A 40 25.20 6.48 10.06
CA TYR A 40 25.40 7.92 10.18
C TYR A 40 26.86 8.35 9.92
N PRO A 41 27.88 7.71 10.51
CA PRO A 41 29.28 8.09 10.29
C PRO A 41 29.73 7.93 8.83
N ILE A 42 29.19 6.93 8.13
CA ILE A 42 29.64 6.59 6.77
C ILE A 42 28.85 7.37 5.71
N ARG A 43 27.53 7.51 5.86
CA ARG A 43 26.62 8.02 4.81
C ARG A 43 26.18 9.48 5.04
N GLY A 44 26.43 10.03 6.22
CA GLY A 44 25.96 11.36 6.63
C GLY A 44 24.45 11.42 6.89
N HIS A 45 23.99 12.51 7.50
CA HIS A 45 22.66 12.66 8.07
C HIS A 45 21.51 12.30 7.10
N ARG A 46 21.44 12.94 5.94
CA ARG A 46 20.32 12.74 4.99
C ARG A 46 20.17 11.27 4.50
N ARG A 47 21.31 10.61 4.24
CA ARG A 47 21.28 9.22 3.76
C ARG A 47 21.00 8.24 4.89
N ALA A 48 21.41 8.56 6.10
CA ALA A 48 21.11 7.80 7.29
C ALA A 48 19.61 7.89 7.62
N ASP A 49 19.02 9.08 7.53
CA ASP A 49 17.57 9.27 7.70
C ASP A 49 16.77 8.48 6.66
N LEU A 50 17.16 8.54 5.39
CA LEU A 50 16.50 7.78 4.34
C LEU A 50 16.61 6.27 4.58
N TRP A 51 17.77 5.79 5.01
CA TRP A 51 17.95 4.40 5.39
C TRP A 51 17.01 4.00 6.53
N TYR A 52 16.96 4.80 7.60
CA TYR A 52 16.08 4.53 8.74
C TYR A 52 14.61 4.47 8.33
N VAL A 53 14.15 5.44 7.55
CA VAL A 53 12.79 5.48 6.99
C VAL A 53 12.50 4.22 6.15
N THR A 54 13.46 3.79 5.33
CA THR A 54 13.31 2.57 4.53
C THR A 54 13.17 1.33 5.41
N GLN A 55 13.93 1.24 6.50
CA GLN A 55 13.79 0.14 7.47
C GLN A 55 12.40 0.16 8.13
N VAL A 56 11.93 1.32 8.58
CA VAL A 56 10.58 1.44 9.18
C VAL A 56 9.50 0.95 8.22
N PHE A 57 9.56 1.36 6.94
CA PHE A 57 8.60 0.88 5.94
C PHE A 57 8.70 -0.62 5.66
N SER A 58 9.86 -1.24 5.86
CA SER A 58 10.01 -2.69 5.68
C SER A 58 9.15 -3.51 6.65
N PHE A 59 8.87 -3.00 7.85
CA PHE A 59 8.00 -3.66 8.83
C PHE A 59 6.51 -3.62 8.45
N VAL A 60 6.09 -2.61 7.69
CA VAL A 60 4.73 -2.53 7.13
C VAL A 60 4.56 -3.41 5.90
N ALA A 61 5.67 -3.63 5.19
CA ALA A 61 5.70 -4.22 3.86
C ALA A 61 5.02 -5.59 3.69
N PRO A 62 5.11 -6.59 4.60
CA PRO A 62 4.55 -7.91 4.32
C PRO A 62 3.06 -7.91 4.02
N GLY A 63 2.25 -7.26 4.86
CA GLY A 63 0.81 -7.15 4.65
C GLY A 63 0.42 -6.20 3.52
N ALA A 64 1.13 -5.07 3.43
CA ALA A 64 0.92 -4.11 2.37
C ALA A 64 1.29 -4.69 0.98
N ARG A 65 2.35 -5.50 0.89
CA ARG A 65 2.73 -6.19 -0.35
C ARG A 65 1.66 -7.18 -0.79
N LEU A 66 1.20 -8.04 0.13
CA LEU A 66 0.14 -9.00 -0.19
C LEU A 66 -1.15 -8.28 -0.62
N GLY A 67 -1.63 -7.34 0.19
CA GLY A 67 -2.82 -6.55 -0.14
C GLY A 67 -2.67 -5.78 -1.46
N GLY A 68 -1.52 -5.13 -1.68
CA GLY A 68 -1.24 -4.39 -2.91
C GLY A 68 -1.14 -5.29 -4.14
N THR A 69 -0.53 -6.46 -4.01
CA THR A 69 -0.47 -7.44 -5.12
C THR A 69 -1.87 -7.96 -5.47
N LEU A 70 -2.69 -8.29 -4.47
CA LEU A 70 -4.07 -8.72 -4.69
C LEU A 70 -4.92 -7.61 -5.32
N PHE A 71 -4.78 -6.37 -4.82
CA PHE A 71 -5.45 -5.21 -5.39
C PHE A 71 -5.03 -4.97 -6.84
N GLY A 72 -3.72 -4.93 -7.12
CA GLY A 72 -3.20 -4.76 -8.48
C GLY A 72 -3.61 -5.90 -9.41
N ALA A 73 -3.60 -7.15 -8.94
CA ALA A 73 -4.04 -8.30 -9.73
C ALA A 73 -5.55 -8.24 -10.06
N ALA A 74 -6.38 -7.77 -9.12
CA ALA A 74 -7.82 -7.61 -9.36
C ALA A 74 -8.09 -6.58 -10.47
N PHE A 75 -7.38 -5.45 -10.45
CA PHE A 75 -7.51 -4.42 -11.49
C PHE A 75 -6.90 -4.86 -12.83
N CYS A 76 -5.72 -5.48 -12.83
CA CYS A 76 -5.16 -6.06 -14.06
C CYS A 76 -6.08 -7.14 -14.66
N GLY A 77 -6.71 -7.96 -13.81
CA GLY A 77 -7.67 -8.97 -14.26
C GLY A 77 -8.91 -8.34 -14.90
N ARG A 78 -9.44 -7.27 -14.32
CA ARG A 78 -10.51 -6.47 -14.92
C ARG A 78 -10.08 -5.94 -16.28
N ASP A 79 -8.94 -5.24 -16.33
CA ASP A 79 -8.44 -4.62 -17.54
C ASP A 79 -8.22 -5.67 -18.65
N ALA A 80 -7.66 -6.84 -18.30
CA ALA A 80 -7.50 -7.94 -19.24
C ALA A 80 -8.86 -8.46 -19.76
N LEU A 81 -9.85 -8.61 -18.89
CA LEU A 81 -11.19 -9.00 -19.30
C LEU A 81 -11.85 -7.97 -20.22
N ASP A 82 -11.68 -6.68 -19.94
CA ASP A 82 -12.20 -5.60 -20.76
C ASP A 82 -11.48 -5.53 -22.11
N TRP A 83 -10.20 -5.91 -22.15
CA TRP A 83 -9.40 -5.94 -23.37
C TRP A 83 -9.71 -7.13 -24.27
N PHE A 84 -9.76 -8.35 -23.70
CA PHE A 84 -9.91 -9.59 -24.47
C PHE A 84 -11.36 -10.02 -24.67
N ALA A 85 -12.29 -9.55 -23.84
CA ALA A 85 -13.71 -9.86 -23.90
C ALA A 85 -14.54 -8.62 -23.54
N PRO A 86 -14.51 -7.54 -24.37
CA PRO A 86 -15.19 -6.30 -24.06
C PRO A 86 -16.71 -6.56 -23.87
N PRO A 87 -17.28 -6.13 -22.72
CA PRO A 87 -18.70 -6.28 -22.47
C PRO A 87 -19.49 -5.17 -23.18
N LEU A 88 -20.81 -5.37 -23.32
CA LEU A 88 -21.70 -4.31 -23.77
C LEU A 88 -21.83 -3.17 -22.75
N ASP A 89 -21.66 -3.50 -21.46
CA ASP A 89 -21.67 -2.55 -20.36
C ASP A 89 -20.46 -2.79 -19.44
N PHE A 90 -19.56 -1.83 -19.37
CA PHE A 90 -18.36 -1.84 -18.53
C PHE A 90 -18.68 -1.56 -17.05
N HIS A 91 -19.86 -0.98 -16.75
CA HIS A 91 -20.20 -0.54 -15.41
C HIS A 91 -20.23 -1.68 -14.38
N ALA A 92 -20.81 -2.81 -14.73
CA ALA A 92 -20.88 -3.97 -13.83
C ALA A 92 -19.49 -4.48 -13.43
N ARG A 93 -18.55 -4.58 -14.38
CA ARG A 93 -17.16 -5.00 -14.09
C ARG A 93 -16.40 -3.97 -13.27
N ALA A 94 -16.60 -2.67 -13.56
CA ALA A 94 -16.01 -1.59 -12.81
C ALA A 94 -16.48 -1.63 -11.35
N THR A 95 -17.78 -1.83 -11.12
CA THR A 95 -18.36 -1.96 -9.77
C THR A 95 -17.74 -3.13 -9.01
N VAL A 96 -17.75 -4.33 -9.59
CA VAL A 96 -17.21 -5.54 -8.94
C VAL A 96 -15.72 -5.36 -8.61
N SER A 97 -14.91 -4.83 -9.51
CA SER A 97 -13.49 -4.62 -9.25
C SER A 97 -13.23 -3.57 -8.17
N THR A 98 -14.07 -2.52 -8.11
CA THR A 98 -13.99 -1.48 -7.08
C THR A 98 -14.36 -2.05 -5.71
N GLU A 99 -15.46 -2.81 -5.61
CA GLU A 99 -15.88 -3.45 -4.36
C GLU A 99 -14.84 -4.45 -3.87
N LEU A 100 -14.25 -5.23 -4.77
CA LEU A 100 -13.16 -6.15 -4.45
C LEU A 100 -11.94 -5.38 -3.93
N GLY A 101 -11.57 -4.27 -4.59
CA GLY A 101 -10.50 -3.39 -4.15
C GLY A 101 -10.74 -2.82 -2.75
N VAL A 102 -11.95 -2.33 -2.49
CA VAL A 102 -12.38 -1.86 -1.16
C VAL A 102 -12.23 -2.97 -0.11
N GLY A 103 -12.71 -4.17 -0.41
CA GLY A 103 -12.58 -5.33 0.49
C GLY A 103 -11.13 -5.69 0.81
N ILE A 104 -10.25 -5.70 -0.20
CA ILE A 104 -8.82 -5.98 -0.04
C ILE A 104 -8.14 -4.93 0.84
N LEU A 105 -8.39 -3.64 0.58
CA LEU A 105 -7.78 -2.55 1.35
C LEU A 105 -8.26 -2.54 2.80
N LEU A 106 -9.56 -2.78 3.02
CA LEU A 106 -10.13 -2.90 4.36
C LEU A 106 -9.53 -4.09 5.12
N ALA A 107 -9.48 -5.26 4.50
CA ALA A 107 -8.88 -6.47 5.09
C ALA A 107 -7.40 -6.27 5.43
N THR A 108 -6.65 -5.59 4.58
CA THR A 108 -5.24 -5.21 4.82
C THR A 108 -5.13 -4.33 6.06
N GLY A 109 -6.01 -3.33 6.20
CA GLY A 109 -6.07 -2.46 7.37
C GLY A 109 -6.42 -3.22 8.66
N VAL A 110 -7.44 -4.10 8.61
CA VAL A 110 -7.83 -4.96 9.74
C VAL A 110 -6.67 -5.83 10.20
N TRP A 111 -6.02 -6.51 9.26
CA TRP A 111 -4.88 -7.39 9.56
C TRP A 111 -3.72 -6.65 10.20
N ALA A 112 -3.34 -5.49 9.65
CA ALA A 112 -2.25 -4.68 10.17
C ALA A 112 -2.58 -4.10 11.55
N GLY A 113 -3.81 -3.58 11.73
CA GLY A 113 -4.29 -3.06 13.00
C GLY A 113 -4.36 -4.12 14.09
N TRP A 114 -4.83 -5.33 13.75
CA TRP A 114 -4.82 -6.48 14.66
C TRP A 114 -3.40 -6.87 15.06
N ARG A 115 -2.50 -7.02 14.09
CA ARG A 115 -1.12 -7.43 14.35
C ARG A 115 -0.39 -6.46 15.27
N ALA A 116 -0.43 -5.17 14.96
CA ALA A 116 0.26 -4.12 15.71
C ALA A 116 -0.50 -3.68 16.98
N GLY A 117 -1.83 -3.85 17.02
CA GLY A 117 -2.69 -3.24 18.05
C GLY A 117 -2.88 -1.73 17.88
N SER A 118 -2.65 -1.21 16.67
CA SER A 118 -2.60 0.22 16.33
C SER A 118 -3.38 0.52 15.07
N SER A 119 -4.24 1.56 15.11
CA SER A 119 -4.95 2.05 13.93
C SER A 119 -4.02 2.69 12.90
N ILE A 120 -2.90 3.28 13.35
CA ILE A 120 -1.89 3.88 12.47
C ILE A 120 -1.27 2.81 11.58
N ALA A 121 -1.02 1.61 12.09
CA ALA A 121 -0.52 0.50 11.29
C ALA A 121 -1.49 0.14 10.16
N GLY A 122 -2.79 0.17 10.42
CA GLY A 122 -3.82 -0.05 9.40
C GLY A 122 -3.83 1.03 8.32
N ILE A 123 -3.75 2.30 8.72
CA ILE A 123 -3.68 3.44 7.79
C ILE A 123 -2.49 3.30 6.83
N VAL A 124 -1.31 3.06 7.39
CA VAL A 124 -0.06 2.96 6.61
C VAL A 124 -0.09 1.74 5.70
N ALA A 125 -0.59 0.59 6.20
CA ALA A 125 -0.70 -0.62 5.40
C ALA A 125 -1.71 -0.47 4.26
N GLY A 126 -2.86 0.16 4.50
CA GLY A 126 -3.87 0.43 3.48
C GLY A 126 -3.38 1.36 2.38
N ALA A 127 -2.72 2.47 2.77
CA ALA A 127 -2.12 3.41 1.82
C ALA A 127 -1.00 2.76 0.99
N ALA A 128 -0.10 2.01 1.64
CA ALA A 128 0.98 1.32 0.96
C ALA A 128 0.45 0.22 0.02
N ALA A 129 -0.57 -0.53 0.43
CA ALA A 129 -1.22 -1.53 -0.43
C ALA A 129 -1.86 -0.89 -1.66
N ALA A 130 -2.61 0.21 -1.49
CA ALA A 130 -3.20 0.94 -2.61
C ALA A 130 -2.12 1.47 -3.56
N GLY A 131 -1.03 2.04 -3.04
CA GLY A 131 0.10 2.52 -3.85
C GLY A 131 0.79 1.41 -4.64
N ILE A 132 1.09 0.28 -4.00
CA ILE A 132 1.68 -0.90 -4.66
C ILE A 132 0.75 -1.42 -5.75
N GLY A 133 -0.53 -1.56 -5.43
CA GLY A 133 -1.53 -2.04 -6.37
C GLY A 133 -1.73 -1.10 -7.55
N ALA A 134 -1.71 0.23 -7.32
CA ALA A 134 -1.75 1.22 -8.37
C ALA A 134 -0.57 1.07 -9.35
N VAL A 135 0.64 0.89 -8.84
CA VAL A 135 1.83 0.66 -9.70
C VAL A 135 1.68 -0.61 -10.52
N ILE A 136 1.23 -1.71 -9.90
CA ILE A 136 1.03 -2.99 -10.60
C ILE A 136 -0.05 -2.85 -11.69
N SER A 137 -1.18 -2.24 -11.37
CA SER A 137 -2.30 -2.04 -12.31
C SER A 137 -1.88 -1.19 -13.50
N ILE A 138 -1.23 -0.04 -13.24
CA ILE A 138 -0.76 0.85 -14.30
C ILE A 138 0.29 0.16 -15.18
N ALA A 139 1.23 -0.58 -14.59
CA ALA A 139 2.23 -1.33 -15.34
C ALA A 139 1.59 -2.43 -16.20
N GLY A 140 0.59 -3.14 -15.66
CA GLY A 140 -0.18 -4.14 -16.40
C GLY A 140 -0.95 -3.53 -17.58
N ALA A 141 -1.64 -2.43 -17.36
CA ALA A 141 -2.35 -1.70 -18.39
C ALA A 141 -1.42 -1.18 -19.49
N ALA A 142 -0.27 -0.60 -19.11
CA ALA A 142 0.73 -0.14 -20.05
C ALA A 142 1.32 -1.30 -20.90
N ALA A 143 1.56 -2.46 -20.26
CA ALA A 143 2.02 -3.65 -20.97
C ALA A 143 0.96 -4.17 -21.95
N MET A 144 -0.30 -4.22 -21.57
CA MET A 144 -1.40 -4.61 -22.47
C MET A 144 -1.52 -3.66 -23.66
N LEU A 145 -1.44 -2.35 -23.43
CA LEU A 145 -1.43 -1.35 -24.50
C LEU A 145 -0.23 -1.51 -25.45
N ALA A 146 0.94 -1.85 -24.94
CA ALA A 146 2.13 -2.04 -25.73
C ALA A 146 2.13 -3.32 -26.57
N LEU A 147 1.46 -4.38 -26.07
CA LEU A 147 1.44 -5.69 -26.72
C LEU A 147 0.23 -5.91 -27.63
N TRP A 148 -0.90 -5.26 -27.32
CA TRP A 148 -2.17 -5.47 -28.00
C TRP A 148 -2.57 -4.22 -28.78
N HIS A 149 -2.51 -4.30 -30.10
CA HIS A 149 -2.74 -3.18 -31.00
C HIS A 149 -4.05 -3.31 -31.80
N ASP A 150 -5.04 -4.08 -31.33
CA ASP A 150 -6.30 -4.18 -32.02
C ASP A 150 -7.06 -2.83 -32.04
N PRO A 151 -7.25 -2.20 -33.23
CA PRO A 151 -7.87 -0.89 -33.31
C PRO A 151 -9.32 -0.84 -32.80
N GLN A 152 -10.05 -1.95 -32.95
CA GLN A 152 -11.47 -2.02 -32.52
C GLN A 152 -11.57 -2.01 -30.99
N THR A 153 -10.76 -2.81 -30.31
CA THR A 153 -10.68 -2.84 -28.85
C THR A 153 -10.25 -1.48 -28.30
N ILE A 154 -9.21 -0.86 -28.88
CA ILE A 154 -8.75 0.46 -28.46
C ILE A 154 -9.85 1.52 -28.67
N ALA A 155 -10.59 1.47 -29.78
CA ALA A 155 -11.68 2.42 -30.05
C ALA A 155 -12.82 2.23 -29.06
N ALA A 156 -13.20 0.99 -28.74
CA ALA A 156 -14.25 0.66 -27.76
C ALA A 156 -13.89 1.19 -26.35
N ILE A 157 -12.66 0.94 -25.88
CA ILE A 157 -12.19 1.40 -24.58
C ILE A 157 -12.11 2.94 -24.53
N ARG A 158 -11.65 3.58 -25.61
CA ARG A 158 -11.63 5.06 -25.69
C ARG A 158 -13.05 5.63 -25.69
N GLY A 159 -13.97 5.03 -26.43
CA GLY A 159 -15.36 5.46 -26.51
C GLY A 159 -16.12 5.36 -25.18
N SER A 160 -15.76 4.40 -24.33
CA SER A 160 -16.33 4.23 -22.98
C SER A 160 -15.71 5.13 -21.91
N GLY A 161 -14.67 5.93 -22.23
CA GLY A 161 -13.91 6.69 -21.25
C GLY A 161 -12.89 5.82 -20.47
N GLY A 162 -12.90 4.51 -20.65
CA GLY A 162 -12.10 3.55 -19.88
C GLY A 162 -10.58 3.75 -19.97
N MET A 163 -10.10 4.36 -21.04
CA MET A 163 -8.66 4.66 -21.16
C MET A 163 -8.17 5.60 -20.06
N ALA A 164 -8.96 6.60 -19.68
CA ALA A 164 -8.64 7.48 -18.57
C ALA A 164 -8.77 6.75 -17.23
N GLU A 165 -9.83 5.95 -17.04
CA GLU A 165 -10.08 5.19 -15.81
C GLU A 165 -8.97 4.20 -15.50
N VAL A 166 -8.47 3.47 -16.48
CA VAL A 166 -7.41 2.46 -16.32
C VAL A 166 -6.16 3.04 -15.66
N PHE A 167 -5.81 4.30 -15.95
CA PHE A 167 -4.64 4.95 -15.36
C PHE A 167 -4.96 5.81 -14.13
N THR A 168 -6.15 6.39 -14.05
CA THR A 168 -6.50 7.33 -12.97
C THR A 168 -7.12 6.61 -11.77
N LEU A 169 -7.98 5.62 -12.00
CA LEU A 169 -8.71 4.94 -10.93
C LEU A 169 -7.76 4.27 -9.91
N PRO A 170 -6.71 3.52 -10.29
CA PRO A 170 -5.80 2.94 -9.31
C PRO A 170 -5.09 3.98 -8.43
N VAL A 171 -4.76 5.15 -8.99
CA VAL A 171 -4.15 6.25 -8.24
C VAL A 171 -5.14 6.90 -7.29
N THR A 172 -6.37 7.13 -7.73
CA THR A 172 -7.41 7.72 -6.88
C THR A 172 -7.78 6.83 -5.70
N MET A 173 -7.61 5.50 -5.83
CA MET A 173 -7.83 4.55 -4.73
C MET A 173 -6.82 4.64 -3.58
N VAL A 174 -5.74 5.41 -3.72
CA VAL A 174 -4.81 5.67 -2.60
C VAL A 174 -5.51 6.42 -1.46
N VAL A 175 -6.39 7.39 -1.75
CA VAL A 175 -7.15 8.12 -0.74
C VAL A 175 -8.17 7.20 -0.02
N PRO A 176 -9.04 6.46 -0.72
CA PRO A 176 -9.81 5.39 -0.10
C PRO A 176 -8.95 4.39 0.69
N GLY A 177 -7.77 4.03 0.20
CA GLY A 177 -6.83 3.14 0.89
C GLY A 177 -6.43 3.65 2.28
N LEU A 178 -6.19 4.94 2.42
CA LEU A 178 -5.96 5.58 3.73
C LEU A 178 -7.19 5.45 4.65
N LEU A 179 -8.38 5.75 4.13
CA LEU A 179 -9.63 5.73 4.92
C LEU A 179 -10.03 4.30 5.31
N LEU A 180 -10.01 3.38 4.35
CA LEU A 180 -10.31 1.97 4.59
C LEU A 180 -9.28 1.33 5.51
N GLY A 181 -8.00 1.69 5.33
CA GLY A 181 -6.93 1.33 6.24
C GLY A 181 -7.17 1.83 7.67
N ALA A 182 -7.68 3.06 7.83
CA ALA A 182 -8.03 3.61 9.14
C ALA A 182 -9.19 2.84 9.79
N ILE A 183 -10.29 2.63 9.05
CA ILE A 183 -11.46 1.88 9.52
C ILE A 183 -11.06 0.45 9.90
N GLY A 184 -10.37 -0.23 9.00
CA GLY A 184 -9.87 -1.58 9.25
C GLY A 184 -8.89 -1.63 10.42
N GLY A 185 -7.99 -0.66 10.51
CA GLY A 185 -7.02 -0.55 11.59
C GLY A 185 -7.67 -0.37 12.96
N ILE A 186 -8.71 0.46 13.05
CA ILE A 186 -9.50 0.63 14.28
C ILE A 186 -10.19 -0.68 14.66
N ALA A 187 -10.86 -1.33 13.70
CA ALA A 187 -11.55 -2.59 13.93
C ALA A 187 -10.58 -3.70 14.39
N GLY A 188 -9.44 -3.83 13.72
CA GLY A 188 -8.40 -4.80 14.06
C GLY A 188 -7.80 -4.56 15.44
N ALA A 189 -7.43 -3.32 15.75
CA ALA A 189 -6.88 -2.96 17.07
C ALA A 189 -7.90 -3.17 18.20
N ALA A 190 -9.17 -2.84 17.96
CA ALA A 190 -10.25 -3.08 18.94
C ALA A 190 -10.50 -4.57 19.16
N GLY A 191 -10.49 -5.38 18.09
CA GLY A 191 -10.64 -6.83 18.17
C GLY A 191 -9.52 -7.46 18.99
N LYS A 192 -8.26 -7.05 18.78
CA LYS A 192 -7.12 -7.54 19.57
C LYS A 192 -7.29 -7.27 21.06
N ARG A 193 -7.73 -6.03 21.44
CA ARG A 193 -7.91 -5.65 22.84
C ARG A 193 -8.99 -6.46 23.59
N ARG A 194 -9.97 -6.99 22.85
CA ARG A 194 -11.04 -7.82 23.45
C ARG A 194 -10.63 -9.26 23.74
N LEU A 195 -9.54 -9.71 23.11
CA LEU A 195 -9.04 -11.07 23.23
C LEU A 195 -7.79 -11.19 24.12
N ALA A 196 -7.20 -10.05 24.50
CA ALA A 196 -6.08 -9.95 25.44
C ALA A 196 -6.56 -9.70 26.86
#